data_aa5327775b0425d11047d32562da9802
#
_entry.id   aa5327775b0425d11047d32562da9802
#
_cell.length_a   1.000
_cell.length_b   1.000
_cell.length_c   1.000
_cell.angle_alpha   90.00
_cell.angle_beta   90.00
_cell.angle_gamma   90.00
#
_symmetry.space_group_name_H-M   'P 1'
#
loop_
_entity.id
_entity.type
_entity.pdbx_description
1 polymer ?
#
loop_
_entity_poly.entity_id
_entity_poly.type
_entity_poly.pdbx_seq_one_letter_code
_entity_poly.pdbx_strand_id
1 'polypeptide(L)'
;MSEKENPLYDSSKMVYRYLGDSGLRVSVLSFGVMLHDNVENMKEIIKICLKNGVNFFDTAEAYGMGVAERTFGQALKELNVPREKIVVSIKIFKNGTDPNDSGEGRKHIIEGVHQSLKNMQLDYTDIVFAHRYDMHTPIEETCRAMNYLIEKGLTFYWATSEWTPDQIERAFNFCKDKN
;
A
#
# COMPACT_ATOMS: atom_id res chain seq x y z
N MET A 1 -14.73 -28.36 6.49
CA MET A 1 -14.68 -27.21 7.44
C MET A 1 -15.45 -26.09 6.77
N SER A 2 -16.62 -25.72 7.31
CA SER A 2 -17.43 -24.62 6.73
C SER A 2 -16.63 -23.32 6.87
N GLU A 3 -16.31 -22.68 5.73
CA GLU A 3 -15.88 -21.29 5.74
C GLU A 3 -16.95 -20.50 6.48
N LYS A 4 -16.58 -19.91 7.63
CA LYS A 4 -17.41 -18.91 8.27
C LYS A 4 -17.43 -17.73 7.32
N GLU A 5 -18.52 -17.60 6.55
CA GLU A 5 -18.76 -16.41 5.73
C GLU A 5 -18.59 -15.19 6.63
N ASN A 6 -17.63 -14.33 6.31
CA ASN A 6 -17.52 -13.04 6.97
C ASN A 6 -18.67 -12.17 6.47
N PRO A 7 -19.67 -11.85 7.29
CA PRO A 7 -20.86 -11.12 6.87
C PRO A 7 -20.56 -9.71 6.33
N LEU A 8 -19.32 -9.22 6.55
CA LEU A 8 -18.88 -7.93 6.03
C LEU A 8 -18.37 -7.99 4.58
N TYR A 9 -18.00 -9.16 4.04
CA TYR A 9 -17.37 -9.26 2.72
C TYR A 9 -18.22 -10.10 1.76
N ASP A 10 -18.64 -9.48 0.65
CA ASP A 10 -19.39 -10.14 -0.42
C ASP A 10 -18.69 -9.92 -1.78
N SER A 11 -17.95 -10.92 -2.23
CA SER A 11 -17.23 -10.88 -3.51
C SER A 11 -18.12 -11.10 -4.73
N SER A 12 -19.36 -11.52 -4.58
CA SER A 12 -20.25 -11.90 -5.69
C SER A 12 -20.64 -10.75 -6.61
N LYS A 13 -20.52 -9.51 -6.12
CA LYS A 13 -20.92 -8.29 -6.84
C LYS A 13 -19.78 -7.57 -7.54
N MET A 14 -18.55 -8.11 -7.46
CA MET A 14 -17.36 -7.44 -7.93
C MET A 14 -16.61 -8.26 -8.98
N VAL A 15 -16.05 -7.57 -9.96
CA VAL A 15 -15.10 -8.17 -10.89
C VAL A 15 -13.68 -8.01 -10.34
N TYR A 16 -12.91 -9.09 -10.36
CA TYR A 16 -11.52 -9.10 -9.93
C TYR A 16 -10.60 -9.36 -11.13
N ARG A 17 -9.45 -8.69 -11.15
CA ARG A 17 -8.42 -8.87 -12.16
C ARG A 17 -7.07 -9.08 -11.52
N TYR A 18 -6.18 -9.76 -12.22
CA TYR A 18 -4.77 -9.82 -11.83
C TYR A 18 -4.14 -8.44 -12.02
N LEU A 19 -3.30 -8.06 -11.08
CA LEU A 19 -2.55 -6.81 -11.14
C LEU A 19 -1.31 -7.00 -12.02
N GLY A 20 -1.42 -6.61 -13.30
CA GLY A 20 -0.39 -6.88 -14.31
C GLY A 20 -0.10 -8.38 -14.42
N ASP A 21 1.19 -8.74 -14.49
CA ASP A 21 1.67 -10.12 -14.58
C ASP A 21 1.88 -10.78 -13.20
N SER A 22 1.38 -10.16 -12.14
CA SER A 22 1.46 -10.72 -10.78
C SER A 22 0.34 -11.71 -10.50
N GLY A 23 0.51 -12.56 -9.49
CA GLY A 23 -0.54 -13.44 -8.99
C GLY A 23 -1.59 -12.74 -8.11
N LEU A 24 -1.45 -11.43 -7.85
CA LEU A 24 -2.35 -10.68 -6.97
C LEU A 24 -3.65 -10.33 -7.68
N ARG A 25 -4.78 -10.71 -7.10
CA ARG A 25 -6.11 -10.38 -7.61
C ARG A 25 -6.74 -9.25 -6.82
N VAL A 26 -7.09 -8.17 -7.51
CA VAL A 26 -7.71 -6.98 -6.93
C VAL A 26 -9.07 -6.71 -7.56
N SER A 27 -9.97 -6.10 -6.80
CA SER A 27 -11.23 -5.57 -7.34
C SER A 27 -10.95 -4.48 -8.38
N VAL A 28 -11.77 -4.42 -9.43
CA VAL A 28 -11.63 -3.39 -10.48
C VAL A 28 -11.91 -1.97 -9.98
N LEU A 29 -12.57 -1.85 -8.83
CA LEU A 29 -12.70 -0.62 -8.07
C LEU A 29 -11.85 -0.71 -6.82
N SER A 30 -11.14 0.36 -6.48
CA SER A 30 -10.38 0.53 -5.24
C SER A 30 -10.87 1.76 -4.49
N PHE A 31 -10.55 1.83 -3.20
CA PHE A 31 -10.86 3.00 -2.39
C PHE A 31 -9.57 3.67 -1.90
N GLY A 32 -9.42 4.96 -2.19
CA GLY A 32 -8.32 5.80 -1.67
C GLY A 32 -8.72 6.49 -0.37
N VAL A 33 -7.91 6.33 0.67
CA VAL A 33 -8.21 6.87 2.02
C VAL A 33 -7.70 8.30 2.25
N MET A 34 -7.28 8.99 1.20
CA MET A 34 -6.85 10.38 1.31
C MET A 34 -7.96 11.29 1.85
N LEU A 35 -7.62 12.25 2.71
CA LEU A 35 -8.53 13.24 3.32
C LEU A 35 -9.56 12.67 4.32
N HIS A 36 -9.40 11.46 4.79
CA HIS A 36 -10.26 10.88 5.81
C HIS A 36 -9.59 10.90 7.18
N ASP A 37 -10.13 11.68 8.10
CA ASP A 37 -9.62 11.86 9.47
C ASP A 37 -10.62 11.42 10.55
N ASN A 38 -11.78 10.93 10.16
CA ASN A 38 -12.85 10.48 11.07
C ASN A 38 -13.02 8.96 11.00
N VAL A 39 -12.77 8.29 12.13
CA VAL A 39 -12.80 6.81 12.24
C VAL A 39 -14.20 6.26 11.99
N GLU A 40 -15.25 6.88 12.50
CA GLU A 40 -16.62 6.38 12.31
C GLU A 40 -17.04 6.43 10.83
N ASN A 41 -16.73 7.54 10.16
CA ASN A 41 -16.96 7.64 8.72
C ASN A 41 -16.16 6.60 7.95
N MET A 42 -14.90 6.38 8.32
CA MET A 42 -14.05 5.38 7.68
C MET A 42 -14.61 3.96 7.88
N LYS A 43 -15.13 3.63 9.06
CA LYS A 43 -15.78 2.34 9.30
C LYS A 43 -16.99 2.12 8.40
N GLU A 44 -17.83 3.13 8.22
CA GLU A 44 -18.99 3.02 7.32
C GLU A 44 -18.55 2.84 5.86
N ILE A 45 -17.53 3.57 5.42
CA ILE A 45 -16.95 3.41 4.07
C ILE A 45 -16.40 2.00 3.87
N ILE A 46 -15.60 1.49 4.81
CA ILE A 46 -15.04 0.15 4.74
C ILE A 46 -16.15 -0.91 4.66
N LYS A 47 -17.19 -0.80 5.47
CA LYS A 47 -18.36 -1.70 5.43
C LYS A 47 -19.02 -1.69 4.04
N ILE A 48 -19.24 -0.50 3.48
CA ILE A 48 -19.84 -0.35 2.13
C ILE A 48 -18.92 -0.99 1.09
N CYS A 49 -17.61 -0.73 1.14
CA CYS A 49 -16.62 -1.30 0.25
C CYS A 49 -16.65 -2.84 0.28
N LEU A 50 -16.50 -3.42 1.47
CA LEU A 50 -16.45 -4.86 1.66
C LEU A 50 -17.76 -5.54 1.25
N LYS A 51 -18.91 -4.95 1.60
CA LYS A 51 -20.24 -5.46 1.21
C LYS A 51 -20.47 -5.48 -0.30
N ASN A 52 -19.74 -4.64 -1.05
CA ASN A 52 -19.79 -4.58 -2.50
C ASN A 52 -18.55 -5.25 -3.16
N GLY A 53 -17.76 -5.97 -2.38
CA GLY A 53 -16.63 -6.75 -2.89
C GLY A 53 -15.37 -5.95 -3.21
N VAL A 54 -15.30 -4.66 -2.81
CA VAL A 54 -14.05 -3.90 -2.92
C VAL A 54 -13.06 -4.47 -1.91
N ASN A 55 -11.94 -5.00 -2.41
CA ASN A 55 -10.88 -5.54 -1.56
C ASN A 55 -9.60 -4.71 -1.58
N PHE A 56 -9.51 -3.66 -2.41
CA PHE A 56 -8.28 -2.88 -2.59
C PHE A 56 -8.42 -1.48 -2.00
N PHE A 57 -7.56 -1.18 -1.02
CA PHE A 57 -7.49 0.11 -0.31
C PHE A 57 -6.11 0.73 -0.48
N ASP A 58 -6.08 2.01 -0.80
CA ASP A 58 -4.87 2.75 -1.14
C ASP A 58 -4.65 3.93 -0.20
N THR A 59 -3.46 4.05 0.37
CA THR A 59 -3.04 5.17 1.21
C THR A 59 -1.63 5.67 0.86
N ALA A 60 -1.15 6.66 1.60
CA ALA A 60 0.23 7.15 1.52
C ALA A 60 0.63 7.81 2.85
N GLU A 61 1.92 7.75 3.19
CA GLU A 61 2.48 8.42 4.37
C GLU A 61 2.19 9.93 4.38
N ALA A 62 2.17 10.56 3.18
CA ALA A 62 1.91 11.98 3.00
C ALA A 62 0.45 12.39 3.28
N TYR A 63 -0.50 11.45 3.30
CA TYR A 63 -1.91 11.79 3.44
C TYR A 63 -2.23 12.23 4.87
N GLY A 64 -2.36 13.56 5.05
CA GLY A 64 -2.52 14.17 6.36
C GLY A 64 -1.36 13.86 7.32
N MET A 65 -0.14 13.67 6.81
CA MET A 65 1.04 13.30 7.61
C MET A 65 0.76 12.09 8.51
N GLY A 66 0.26 11.01 7.88
CA GLY A 66 -0.08 9.76 8.53
C GLY A 66 -1.43 9.74 9.25
N VAL A 67 -2.21 10.83 9.23
CA VAL A 67 -3.57 10.83 9.81
C VAL A 67 -4.46 9.83 9.09
N ALA A 68 -4.45 9.82 7.75
CA ALA A 68 -5.26 8.88 6.95
C ALA A 68 -4.93 7.42 7.27
N GLU A 69 -3.64 7.08 7.42
CA GLU A 69 -3.19 5.74 7.80
C GLU A 69 -3.68 5.34 9.20
N ARG A 70 -3.55 6.23 10.19
CA ARG A 70 -4.04 5.97 11.56
C ARG A 70 -5.54 5.78 11.61
N THR A 71 -6.30 6.61 10.90
CA THR A 71 -7.75 6.51 10.80
C THR A 71 -8.18 5.21 10.16
N PHE A 72 -7.53 4.83 9.04
CA PHE A 72 -7.80 3.58 8.34
C PHE A 72 -7.48 2.36 9.20
N GLY A 73 -6.29 2.31 9.80
CA GLY A 73 -5.87 1.21 10.65
C GLY A 73 -6.77 1.02 11.88
N GLN A 74 -7.15 2.13 12.53
CA GLN A 74 -8.10 2.09 13.65
C GLN A 74 -9.46 1.53 13.21
N ALA A 75 -9.98 1.97 12.07
CA ALA A 75 -11.25 1.50 11.54
C ALA A 75 -11.21 0.00 11.18
N LEU A 76 -10.13 -0.48 10.55
CA LEU A 76 -9.93 -1.91 10.26
C LEU A 76 -9.95 -2.76 11.53
N LYS A 77 -9.23 -2.30 12.55
CA LYS A 77 -9.13 -2.98 13.84
C LYS A 77 -10.48 -3.06 14.56
N GLU A 78 -11.20 -1.93 14.65
CA GLU A 78 -12.50 -1.88 15.31
C GLU A 78 -13.58 -2.71 14.60
N LEU A 79 -13.48 -2.82 13.27
CA LEU A 79 -14.35 -3.68 12.46
C LEU A 79 -13.93 -5.14 12.48
N ASN A 80 -12.77 -5.45 13.06
CA ASN A 80 -12.17 -6.78 13.03
C ASN A 80 -12.11 -7.37 11.60
N VAL A 81 -11.66 -6.54 10.63
CA VAL A 81 -11.55 -6.97 9.23
C VAL A 81 -10.43 -8.00 9.10
N PRO A 82 -10.70 -9.22 8.58
CA PRO A 82 -9.64 -10.19 8.36
C PRO A 82 -8.62 -9.66 7.34
N ARG A 83 -7.36 -9.58 7.75
CA ARG A 83 -6.28 -8.95 6.95
C ARG A 83 -6.11 -9.60 5.57
N GLU A 84 -6.27 -10.91 5.50
CA GLU A 84 -6.14 -11.70 4.26
C GLU A 84 -7.27 -11.48 3.25
N LYS A 85 -8.35 -10.80 3.62
CA LYS A 85 -9.47 -10.49 2.72
C LYS A 85 -9.28 -9.17 1.98
N ILE A 86 -8.29 -8.37 2.35
CA ILE A 86 -8.05 -7.06 1.76
C ILE A 86 -6.63 -6.94 1.21
N VAL A 87 -6.50 -6.10 0.20
CA VAL A 87 -5.23 -5.64 -0.36
C VAL A 87 -5.03 -4.20 0.06
N VAL A 88 -3.91 -3.92 0.69
CA VAL A 88 -3.54 -2.58 1.15
C VAL A 88 -2.30 -2.10 0.43
N SER A 89 -2.36 -0.95 -0.19
CA SER A 89 -1.18 -0.27 -0.73
C SER A 89 -0.84 0.98 0.06
N ILE A 90 0.45 1.23 0.19
CA ILE A 90 1.01 2.46 0.75
C ILE A 90 1.94 3.12 -0.26
N LYS A 91 2.21 4.40 -0.08
CA LYS A 91 3.15 5.15 -0.93
C LYS A 91 4.14 5.90 -0.07
N ILE A 92 5.42 5.79 -0.40
CA ILE A 92 6.53 6.40 0.32
C ILE A 92 7.16 7.46 -0.56
N PHE A 93 7.36 8.66 -0.05
CA PHE A 93 8.14 9.74 -0.64
C PHE A 93 8.35 10.92 0.30
N LYS A 94 7.35 11.27 1.14
CA LYS A 94 7.45 12.45 2.02
C LYS A 94 6.50 12.33 3.21
N ASN A 95 7.06 12.47 4.42
CA ASN A 95 6.28 12.45 5.67
C ASN A 95 6.66 13.57 6.65
N GLY A 96 7.54 14.50 6.26
CA GLY A 96 8.00 15.60 7.12
C GLY A 96 8.76 16.67 6.35
N THR A 97 9.58 17.45 7.08
CA THR A 97 10.38 18.58 6.56
C THR A 97 11.87 18.47 6.87
N ASP A 98 12.28 17.46 7.64
CA ASP A 98 13.69 17.22 7.94
C ASP A 98 14.44 16.62 6.74
N PRO A 99 15.78 16.69 6.70
CA PRO A 99 16.56 16.30 5.53
C PRO A 99 16.31 14.87 4.99
N ASN A 100 15.88 13.94 5.84
CA ASN A 100 15.62 12.55 5.45
C ASN A 100 14.13 12.18 5.49
N ASP A 101 13.23 13.16 5.60
CA ASP A 101 11.78 12.94 5.61
C ASP A 101 11.18 12.90 4.19
N SER A 102 12.03 12.86 3.16
CA SER A 102 11.59 12.80 1.78
C SER A 102 12.62 12.11 0.88
N GLY A 103 12.15 11.69 -0.31
CA GLY A 103 12.93 11.01 -1.34
C GLY A 103 12.76 9.51 -1.34
N GLU A 104 13.43 8.85 -2.29
CA GLU A 104 13.40 7.40 -2.49
C GLU A 104 14.68 6.72 -2.02
N GLY A 105 15.42 7.38 -1.12
CA GLY A 105 16.62 6.82 -0.51
C GLY A 105 16.28 5.63 0.40
N ARG A 106 17.21 4.67 0.48
CA ARG A 106 17.02 3.42 1.25
C ARG A 106 16.56 3.67 2.69
N LYS A 107 17.12 4.69 3.35
CA LYS A 107 16.74 5.02 4.74
C LYS A 107 15.27 5.41 4.81
N HIS A 108 14.84 6.36 3.99
CA HIS A 108 13.46 6.85 4.02
C HIS A 108 12.45 5.77 3.64
N ILE A 109 12.73 4.98 2.59
CA ILE A 109 11.85 3.87 2.18
C ILE A 109 11.62 2.90 3.33
N ILE A 110 12.69 2.42 3.98
CA ILE A 110 12.56 1.41 5.04
C ILE A 110 11.86 1.98 6.28
N GLU A 111 12.29 3.15 6.75
CA GLU A 111 11.71 3.78 7.94
C GLU A 111 10.28 4.24 7.70
N GLY A 112 9.98 4.78 6.51
CA GLY A 112 8.64 5.19 6.09
C GLY A 112 7.66 4.01 6.08
N VAL A 113 8.06 2.85 5.52
CA VAL A 113 7.22 1.64 5.55
C VAL A 113 6.97 1.19 6.99
N HIS A 114 7.99 1.14 7.84
CA HIS A 114 7.79 0.79 9.25
C HIS A 114 6.84 1.77 9.96
N GLN A 115 6.96 3.07 9.68
CA GLN A 115 6.07 4.07 10.27
C GLN A 115 4.63 3.93 9.75
N SER A 116 4.44 3.69 8.45
CA SER A 116 3.12 3.44 7.85
C SER A 116 2.45 2.20 8.44
N LEU A 117 3.17 1.09 8.58
CA LEU A 117 2.67 -0.12 9.21
C LEU A 117 2.27 0.13 10.67
N LYS A 118 3.09 0.87 11.42
CA LYS A 118 2.78 1.26 12.79
C LYS A 118 1.52 2.14 12.86
N ASN A 119 1.38 3.11 11.97
CA ASN A 119 0.20 3.97 11.89
C ASN A 119 -1.07 3.15 11.64
N MET A 120 -1.01 2.20 10.71
CA MET A 120 -2.14 1.35 10.36
C MET A 120 -2.36 0.17 11.33
N GLN A 121 -1.44 -0.06 12.26
CA GLN A 121 -1.47 -1.22 13.18
C GLN A 121 -1.48 -2.56 12.41
N LEU A 122 -0.71 -2.64 11.32
CA LEU A 122 -0.57 -3.82 10.46
C LEU A 122 0.86 -4.36 10.52
N ASP A 123 1.02 -5.67 10.31
CA ASP A 123 2.33 -6.32 10.27
C ASP A 123 2.97 -6.26 8.87
N TYR A 124 2.14 -6.14 7.83
CA TYR A 124 2.58 -6.04 6.44
C TYR A 124 1.58 -5.22 5.59
N THR A 125 2.07 -4.70 4.47
CA THR A 125 1.24 -4.19 3.38
C THR A 125 1.34 -5.12 2.17
N ASP A 126 0.42 -5.05 1.21
CA ASP A 126 0.50 -5.89 0.02
C ASP A 126 1.38 -5.25 -1.06
N ILE A 127 1.30 -3.92 -1.18
CA ILE A 127 2.03 -3.16 -2.19
C ILE A 127 2.64 -1.91 -1.57
N VAL A 128 3.92 -1.66 -1.86
CA VAL A 128 4.58 -0.37 -1.58
C VAL A 128 4.83 0.36 -2.89
N PHE A 129 4.35 1.58 -3.01
CA PHE A 129 4.65 2.45 -4.15
C PHE A 129 5.82 3.39 -3.85
N ALA A 130 6.77 3.48 -4.78
CA ALA A 130 7.60 4.65 -4.94
C ALA A 130 6.71 5.80 -5.43
N HIS A 131 6.35 6.72 -4.52
CA HIS A 131 5.25 7.69 -4.74
C HIS A 131 5.58 8.71 -5.83
N ARG A 132 6.85 9.06 -5.95
CA ARG A 132 7.37 9.96 -6.99
C ARG A 132 8.78 9.51 -7.38
N TYR A 133 9.20 9.81 -8.59
CA TYR A 133 10.58 9.59 -8.96
C TYR A 133 11.50 10.60 -8.25
N ASP A 134 12.54 10.10 -7.60
CA ASP A 134 13.55 10.94 -6.94
C ASP A 134 14.80 11.09 -7.82
N MET A 135 15.03 12.30 -8.31
CA MET A 135 16.20 12.61 -9.15
C MET A 135 17.54 12.61 -8.38
N HIS A 136 17.48 12.65 -7.05
CA HIS A 136 18.66 12.70 -6.19
C HIS A 136 19.09 11.31 -5.70
N THR A 137 18.23 10.30 -5.85
CA THR A 137 18.51 8.93 -5.45
C THR A 137 18.80 8.06 -6.69
N PRO A 138 19.94 7.34 -6.72
CA PRO A 138 20.17 6.34 -7.76
C PRO A 138 19.05 5.29 -7.77
N ILE A 139 18.50 5.01 -8.96
CA ILE A 139 17.36 4.09 -9.09
C ILE A 139 17.68 2.70 -8.54
N GLU A 140 18.94 2.28 -8.61
CA GLU A 140 19.45 1.03 -8.06
C GLU A 140 19.33 0.96 -6.53
N GLU A 141 19.44 2.10 -5.85
CA GLU A 141 19.25 2.17 -4.39
C GLU A 141 17.79 1.98 -4.04
N THR A 142 16.89 2.67 -4.73
CA THR A 142 15.44 2.50 -4.61
C THR A 142 15.03 1.04 -4.84
N CYS A 143 15.47 0.43 -5.95
CA CYS A 143 15.18 -0.97 -6.27
C CYS A 143 15.65 -1.93 -5.18
N ARG A 144 16.88 -1.75 -4.66
CA ARG A 144 17.41 -2.60 -3.58
C ARG A 144 16.65 -2.39 -2.26
N ALA A 145 16.19 -1.18 -1.99
CA ALA A 145 15.38 -0.89 -0.81
C ALA A 145 14.02 -1.59 -0.90
N MET A 146 13.35 -1.52 -2.04
CA MET A 146 12.07 -2.20 -2.28
C MET A 146 12.22 -3.72 -2.21
N ASN A 147 13.27 -4.29 -2.81
CA ASN A 147 13.54 -5.72 -2.69
C ASN A 147 13.75 -6.15 -1.23
N TYR A 148 14.51 -5.37 -0.47
CA TYR A 148 14.69 -5.62 0.97
C TYR A 148 13.37 -5.71 1.73
N LEU A 149 12.39 -4.85 1.43
CA LEU A 149 11.06 -4.90 2.06
C LEU A 149 10.35 -6.22 1.75
N ILE A 150 10.45 -6.71 0.51
CA ILE A 150 9.88 -8.00 0.10
C ILE A 150 10.57 -9.16 0.85
N GLU A 151 11.90 -9.19 0.88
CA GLU A 151 12.68 -10.22 1.59
C GLU A 151 12.39 -10.25 3.09
N LYS A 152 12.04 -9.12 3.68
CA LYS A 152 11.65 -9.00 5.09
C LYS A 152 10.18 -9.31 5.36
N GLY A 153 9.39 -9.58 4.32
CA GLY A 153 7.97 -9.86 4.45
C GLY A 153 7.13 -8.64 4.89
N LEU A 154 7.67 -7.43 4.70
CA LEU A 154 6.96 -6.19 5.02
C LEU A 154 5.99 -5.80 3.90
N THR A 155 6.24 -6.29 2.69
CA THR A 155 5.35 -6.18 1.52
C THR A 155 5.52 -7.37 0.59
N PHE A 156 4.56 -7.61 -0.30
CA PHE A 156 4.66 -8.67 -1.32
C PHE A 156 5.08 -8.14 -2.69
N TYR A 157 4.70 -6.91 -3.00
CA TYR A 157 4.98 -6.26 -4.27
C TYR A 157 5.42 -4.82 -4.05
N TRP A 158 6.15 -4.28 -5.03
CA TRP A 158 6.38 -2.86 -5.11
C TRP A 158 5.97 -2.31 -6.48
N ALA A 159 5.66 -1.03 -6.53
CA ALA A 159 5.13 -0.36 -7.70
C ALA A 159 5.64 1.07 -7.78
N THR A 160 5.31 1.76 -8.86
CA THR A 160 5.67 3.16 -9.11
C THR A 160 4.43 4.02 -9.28
N SER A 161 4.53 5.30 -8.93
CA SER A 161 3.49 6.30 -9.13
C SER A 161 4.07 7.52 -9.84
N GLU A 162 3.45 7.92 -10.96
CA GLU A 162 3.89 9.06 -11.79
C GLU A 162 5.34 9.00 -12.28
N TRP A 163 5.88 7.82 -12.43
CA TRP A 163 7.14 7.61 -13.11
C TRP A 163 6.94 7.60 -14.63
N THR A 164 7.94 8.11 -15.37
CA THR A 164 7.92 8.02 -16.82
C THR A 164 8.21 6.59 -17.30
N PRO A 165 7.82 6.22 -18.53
CA PRO A 165 8.14 4.90 -19.09
C PRO A 165 9.64 4.56 -19.05
N ASP A 166 10.52 5.53 -19.34
CA ASP A 166 11.98 5.36 -19.27
C ASP A 166 12.45 5.02 -17.84
N GLN A 167 11.91 5.71 -16.83
CA GLN A 167 12.24 5.43 -15.43
C GLN A 167 11.79 4.04 -15.00
N ILE A 168 10.60 3.62 -15.42
CA ILE A 168 10.07 2.28 -15.16
C ILE A 168 10.94 1.22 -15.84
N GLU A 169 11.28 1.42 -17.12
CA GLU A 169 12.12 0.48 -17.87
C GLU A 169 13.50 0.31 -17.25
N ARG A 170 14.14 1.40 -16.81
CA ARG A 170 15.42 1.35 -16.12
C ARG A 170 15.35 0.55 -14.82
N ALA A 171 14.31 0.77 -13.99
CA ALA A 171 14.11 0.00 -12.77
C ALA A 171 13.88 -1.48 -13.07
N PHE A 172 13.03 -1.79 -14.06
CA PHE A 172 12.71 -3.15 -14.47
C PHE A 172 13.97 -3.91 -14.94
N ASN A 173 14.77 -3.29 -15.82
CA ASN A 173 16.00 -3.90 -16.32
C ASN A 173 16.99 -4.17 -15.19
N PHE A 174 17.16 -3.21 -14.25
CA PHE A 174 18.03 -3.42 -13.10
C PHE A 174 17.56 -4.60 -12.23
N CYS A 175 16.25 -4.69 -11.95
CA CYS A 175 15.71 -5.79 -11.15
C CYS A 175 15.86 -7.14 -11.86
N LYS A 176 15.62 -7.21 -13.17
CA LYS A 176 15.74 -8.43 -13.97
C LYS A 176 17.16 -8.99 -13.98
N ASP A 177 18.17 -8.12 -14.02
CA ASP A 177 19.58 -8.53 -14.08
C ASP A 177 20.14 -9.03 -12.73
N LYS A 178 19.38 -8.88 -11.64
CA LYS A 178 19.84 -9.18 -10.27
C LYS A 178 19.10 -10.35 -9.60
N ASN A 179 18.14 -10.96 -10.31
CA ASN A 179 17.42 -12.17 -9.86
C ASN A 179 18.05 -13.45 -10.40
#